data_40dfa3e620e2d2f6369a5ae52ce4f3fa
#
_entry.id   40dfa3e620e2d2f6369a5ae52ce4f3fa
#
_cell.length_a   1.000
_cell.length_b   1.000
_cell.length_c   1.000
_cell.angle_alpha   90.00
_cell.angle_beta   90.00
_cell.angle_gamma   90.00
#
_symmetry.space_group_name_H-M   'P 1'
#
loop_
_entity.id
_entity.type
_entity.pdbx_description
1 polymer ?
#
loop_
_entity_poly.entity_id
_entity_poly.type
_entity_poly.pdbx_seq_one_letter_code
_entity_poly.pdbx_strand_id
1 'polypeptide(L)'
;MALMTLNYSSPTIGMHQNLTVILPEDTTYFDSSNSPKQLKTLLLLHGLSSDETTYIRYTSIERYANEHQLAIIMPNVDHSAYANMVYGHSYYDYILEIYDYVHQILPLSKKREDNFIAGHSMGGYGTIKFALTQPHKFSKAAPLSAVFQAQHLIDIDWIDFSAKSITGENTDITGTELDTYYLLNRAIASNADIPELLIMCGTEDFLYQDNLEFIHYLDEKGIPYTFEESPGEHNYAYWDKAIKTAIEWFVN
;
A
#
# COMPACT_ATOMS: atom_id res chain seq x y z
N MET A 1 0.02 22.19 7.15
CA MET A 1 -0.25 20.75 7.03
C MET A 1 -1.25 20.33 8.08
N ALA A 2 -2.30 19.63 7.67
CA ALA A 2 -3.28 19.09 8.60
C ALA A 2 -3.04 17.58 8.77
N LEU A 3 -2.90 17.13 10.02
CA LEU A 3 -2.92 15.72 10.39
C LEU A 3 -4.29 15.42 11.00
N MET A 4 -5.01 14.47 10.44
CA MET A 4 -6.37 14.12 10.84
C MET A 4 -6.50 12.63 11.14
N THR A 5 -7.22 12.32 12.22
CA THR A 5 -7.75 10.96 12.43
C THR A 5 -9.24 11.00 12.06
N LEU A 6 -9.61 10.21 11.08
CA LEU A 6 -11.01 10.02 10.69
C LEU A 6 -11.52 8.72 11.30
N ASN A 7 -12.52 8.81 12.18
CA ASN A 7 -13.26 7.64 12.64
C ASN A 7 -14.44 7.43 11.69
N TYR A 8 -14.36 6.39 10.92
CA TYR A 8 -15.29 6.09 9.84
C TYR A 8 -16.13 4.87 10.15
N SER A 9 -17.44 4.96 9.93
CA SER A 9 -18.36 3.82 10.08
C SER A 9 -18.46 3.09 8.75
N SER A 10 -17.73 2.01 8.61
CA SER A 10 -17.69 1.21 7.40
C SER A 10 -18.88 0.25 7.30
N PRO A 11 -19.71 0.33 6.25
CA PRO A 11 -20.71 -0.69 5.98
C PRO A 11 -20.10 -2.02 5.53
N THR A 12 -18.91 -2.02 4.92
CA THR A 12 -18.24 -3.24 4.43
C THR A 12 -17.80 -4.15 5.55
N ILE A 13 -17.21 -3.60 6.64
CA ILE A 13 -16.77 -4.39 7.79
C ILE A 13 -17.74 -4.31 8.97
N GLY A 14 -18.82 -3.51 8.87
CA GLY A 14 -19.86 -3.39 9.88
C GLY A 14 -19.42 -2.79 11.21
N MET A 15 -18.34 -1.99 11.22
CA MET A 15 -17.80 -1.38 12.42
C MET A 15 -17.16 -0.02 12.15
N HIS A 16 -16.90 0.73 13.22
CA HIS A 16 -16.06 1.93 13.14
C HIS A 16 -14.59 1.54 13.05
N GLN A 17 -13.86 2.22 12.18
CA GLN A 17 -12.42 2.05 12.05
C GLN A 17 -11.76 3.42 11.89
N ASN A 18 -10.54 3.54 12.38
CA ASN A 18 -9.74 4.74 12.20
C ASN A 18 -8.94 4.67 10.90
N LEU A 19 -8.78 5.83 10.28
CA LEU A 19 -7.73 6.06 9.30
C LEU A 19 -7.04 7.38 9.60
N THR A 20 -5.76 7.46 9.31
CA THR A 20 -4.99 8.68 9.44
C THR A 20 -4.78 9.33 8.08
N VAL A 21 -4.97 10.65 8.01
CA VAL A 21 -4.84 11.44 6.80
C VAL A 21 -3.89 12.60 7.03
N ILE A 22 -2.95 12.78 6.11
CA ILE A 22 -2.11 13.96 6.02
C ILE A 22 -2.58 14.77 4.81
N LEU A 23 -2.96 16.03 5.04
CA LEU A 23 -3.23 16.99 3.97
C LEU A 23 -2.14 18.07 3.98
N PRO A 24 -1.33 18.20 2.92
CA PRO A 24 -0.35 19.27 2.83
C PRO A 24 -1.07 20.62 2.72
N GLU A 25 -0.48 21.65 3.32
CA GLU A 25 -0.94 23.02 3.26
C GLU A 25 0.21 23.90 2.79
N ASP A 26 -0.08 24.86 1.94
CA ASP A 26 0.82 25.90 1.54
C ASP A 26 0.28 27.29 1.98
N THR A 27 1.04 28.34 1.75
CA THR A 27 0.66 29.72 2.13
C THR A 27 -0.58 30.22 1.37
N THR A 28 -0.95 29.60 0.26
CA THR A 28 -2.10 29.99 -0.58
C THR A 28 -3.39 29.32 -0.12
N TYR A 29 -3.32 28.35 0.81
CA TYR A 29 -4.47 27.58 1.29
C TYR A 29 -5.53 28.48 1.92
N PHE A 30 -5.12 29.56 2.58
CA PHE A 30 -6.00 30.52 3.26
C PHE A 30 -6.42 31.70 2.38
N ASP A 31 -6.01 31.73 1.11
CA ASP A 31 -6.43 32.75 0.16
C ASP A 31 -7.79 32.40 -0.43
N SER A 32 -8.83 33.11 0.01
CA SER A 32 -10.21 32.88 -0.42
C SER A 32 -10.45 33.13 -1.92
N SER A 33 -9.50 33.71 -2.64
CA SER A 33 -9.58 33.90 -4.09
C SER A 33 -9.20 32.65 -4.90
N ASN A 34 -8.57 31.66 -4.25
CA ASN A 34 -8.14 30.41 -4.89
C ASN A 34 -9.21 29.32 -4.77
N SER A 35 -9.48 28.64 -5.87
CA SER A 35 -10.24 27.39 -5.81
C SER A 35 -9.42 26.31 -5.11
N PRO A 36 -10.02 25.42 -4.32
CA PRO A 36 -9.29 24.32 -3.71
C PRO A 36 -8.53 23.52 -4.75
N LYS A 37 -7.21 23.41 -4.62
CA LYS A 37 -6.38 22.59 -5.49
C LYS A 37 -6.65 21.12 -5.16
N GLN A 38 -6.92 20.32 -6.18
CA GLN A 38 -6.97 18.88 -6.00
C GLN A 38 -5.57 18.33 -5.79
N LEU A 39 -5.38 17.54 -4.75
CA LEU A 39 -4.09 16.99 -4.33
C LEU A 39 -3.85 15.63 -4.98
N LYS A 40 -2.61 15.37 -5.37
CA LYS A 40 -2.14 14.01 -5.63
C LYS A 40 -2.23 13.21 -4.33
N THR A 41 -2.47 11.90 -4.42
CA THR A 41 -2.76 11.07 -3.26
C THR A 41 -1.90 9.81 -3.24
N LEU A 42 -1.35 9.51 -2.07
CA LEU A 42 -0.71 8.24 -1.75
C LEU A 42 -1.60 7.45 -0.77
N LEU A 43 -2.03 6.28 -1.17
CA LEU A 43 -2.57 5.26 -0.26
C LEU A 43 -1.38 4.49 0.33
N LEU A 44 -1.13 4.65 1.63
CA LEU A 44 0.04 4.10 2.31
C LEU A 44 -0.35 3.00 3.29
N LEU A 45 0.08 1.78 3.01
CA LEU A 45 -0.34 0.55 3.66
C LEU A 45 0.66 0.09 4.73
N HIS A 46 0.17 -0.22 5.93
CA HIS A 46 1.00 -0.67 7.04
C HIS A 46 1.39 -2.15 6.95
N GLY A 47 2.47 -2.55 7.63
CA GLY A 47 2.90 -3.94 7.77
C GLY A 47 2.16 -4.72 8.85
N LEU A 48 2.47 -6.01 9.00
CA LEU A 48 1.97 -6.85 10.08
C LEU A 48 2.35 -6.24 11.44
N SER A 49 1.47 -6.31 12.43
CA SER A 49 1.65 -5.72 13.77
C SER A 49 1.79 -4.20 13.81
N SER A 50 1.42 -3.52 12.73
CA SER A 50 1.36 -2.06 12.61
C SER A 50 -0.10 -1.60 12.49
N ASP A 51 -0.30 -0.28 12.47
CA ASP A 51 -1.59 0.37 12.33
C ASP A 51 -1.48 1.66 11.49
N GLU A 52 -2.58 2.42 11.39
CA GLU A 52 -2.67 3.69 10.66
C GLU A 52 -1.76 4.80 11.22
N THR A 53 -1.15 4.62 12.40
CA THR A 53 -0.32 5.63 13.07
C THR A 53 1.18 5.39 12.91
N THR A 54 1.58 4.19 12.51
CA THR A 54 2.97 3.73 12.61
C THR A 54 3.93 4.53 11.73
N TYR A 55 3.54 4.89 10.53
CA TYR A 55 4.38 5.74 9.66
C TYR A 55 4.65 7.13 10.27
N ILE A 56 3.64 7.73 10.92
CA ILE A 56 3.82 9.04 11.59
C ILE A 56 4.80 8.92 12.75
N ARG A 57 4.75 7.82 13.50
CA ARG A 57 5.54 7.63 14.72
C ARG A 57 7.00 7.30 14.44
N TYR A 58 7.28 6.64 13.33
CA TYR A 58 8.61 6.06 13.05
C TYR A 58 9.30 6.63 11.81
N THR A 59 8.65 7.55 11.09
CA THR A 59 9.21 8.18 9.89
C THR A 59 8.99 9.68 9.87
N SER A 60 9.58 10.37 8.92
CA SER A 60 9.33 11.80 8.69
C SER A 60 8.22 12.02 7.63
N ILE A 61 7.24 11.13 7.56
CA ILE A 61 6.22 11.08 6.50
C ILE A 61 5.44 12.40 6.35
N GLU A 62 5.13 13.09 7.46
CA GLU A 62 4.44 14.38 7.43
C GLU A 62 5.25 15.45 6.70
N ARG A 63 6.55 15.50 6.97
CA ARG A 63 7.47 16.44 6.30
C ARG A 63 7.55 16.12 4.80
N TYR A 64 7.72 14.85 4.44
CA TYR A 64 7.77 14.43 3.03
C TYR A 64 6.48 14.77 2.28
N ALA A 65 5.32 14.51 2.90
CA ALA A 65 4.02 14.85 2.36
C ALA A 65 3.89 16.35 2.05
N ASN A 66 4.31 17.20 3.00
CA ASN A 66 4.22 18.64 2.85
C ASN A 66 5.20 19.20 1.82
N GLU A 67 6.44 18.73 1.81
CA GLU A 67 7.48 19.13 0.84
C GLU A 67 7.04 18.84 -0.60
N HIS A 68 6.33 17.75 -0.83
CA HIS A 68 5.89 17.29 -2.15
C HIS A 68 4.41 17.59 -2.46
N GLN A 69 3.71 18.30 -1.57
CA GLN A 69 2.29 18.63 -1.74
C GLN A 69 1.43 17.39 -2.05
N LEU A 70 1.67 16.30 -1.34
CA LEU A 70 1.06 14.99 -1.50
C LEU A 70 0.13 14.67 -0.32
N ALA A 71 -1.13 14.40 -0.57
CA ALA A 71 -2.03 13.86 0.44
C ALA A 71 -1.69 12.39 0.72
N ILE A 72 -1.68 11.97 1.99
CA ILE A 72 -1.39 10.58 2.37
C ILE A 72 -2.55 10.03 3.17
N ILE A 73 -3.04 8.86 2.77
CA ILE A 73 -4.14 8.14 3.41
C ILE A 73 -3.57 6.84 3.97
N MET A 74 -3.67 6.68 5.28
CA MET A 74 -3.16 5.52 6.01
C MET A 74 -4.32 4.80 6.71
N PRO A 75 -4.87 3.73 6.12
CA PRO A 75 -5.92 2.92 6.74
C PRO A 75 -5.34 1.90 7.73
N ASN A 76 -6.19 1.38 8.61
CA ASN A 76 -5.91 0.22 9.45
C ASN A 76 -6.68 -1.00 8.94
N VAL A 77 -6.00 -2.13 8.81
CA VAL A 77 -6.58 -3.40 8.33
C VAL A 77 -6.23 -4.58 9.23
N ASP A 78 -5.78 -4.34 10.43
CA ASP A 78 -5.36 -5.40 11.38
C ASP A 78 -4.36 -6.39 10.74
N HIS A 79 -4.45 -7.66 11.09
CA HIS A 79 -3.63 -8.76 10.55
C HIS A 79 -4.31 -9.47 9.37
N SER A 80 -4.94 -8.72 8.45
CA SER A 80 -5.82 -9.29 7.42
C SER A 80 -5.11 -9.71 6.13
N ALA A 81 -3.82 -9.41 5.96
CA ALA A 81 -3.12 -9.50 4.68
C ALA A 81 -3.89 -8.80 3.54
N TYR A 82 -4.59 -7.69 3.86
CA TYR A 82 -5.40 -6.97 2.86
C TYR A 82 -6.36 -7.89 2.10
N ALA A 83 -6.93 -8.87 2.77
CA ALA A 83 -7.81 -9.87 2.19
C ALA A 83 -9.25 -9.74 2.70
N ASN A 84 -10.19 -10.26 1.93
CA ASN A 84 -11.50 -10.62 2.46
C ASN A 84 -11.33 -11.93 3.22
N MET A 85 -11.37 -11.87 4.53
CA MET A 85 -11.03 -13.01 5.39
C MET A 85 -12.18 -14.01 5.42
N VAL A 86 -11.84 -15.30 5.49
CA VAL A 86 -12.87 -16.36 5.67
C VAL A 86 -13.50 -16.29 7.05
N TYR A 87 -12.68 -16.08 8.08
CA TYR A 87 -13.15 -15.90 9.47
C TYR A 87 -12.71 -14.53 9.98
N GLY A 88 -13.35 -13.48 9.45
CA GLY A 88 -13.02 -12.10 9.78
C GLY A 88 -13.78 -11.10 8.90
N HIS A 89 -13.19 -9.93 8.72
CA HIS A 89 -13.81 -8.87 7.93
C HIS A 89 -13.27 -8.85 6.48
N SER A 90 -14.04 -8.20 5.60
CA SER A 90 -13.70 -8.03 4.18
C SER A 90 -12.75 -6.83 3.99
N TYR A 91 -11.50 -6.95 4.45
CA TYR A 91 -10.55 -5.83 4.42
C TYR A 91 -10.09 -5.43 3.02
N TYR A 92 -10.10 -6.33 2.04
CA TYR A 92 -9.84 -5.94 0.66
C TYR A 92 -10.92 -4.95 0.16
N ASP A 93 -12.19 -5.29 0.33
CA ASP A 93 -13.30 -4.43 -0.07
C ASP A 93 -13.34 -3.15 0.77
N TYR A 94 -12.97 -3.22 2.05
CA TYR A 94 -12.87 -2.06 2.93
C TYR A 94 -11.82 -1.03 2.44
N ILE A 95 -10.67 -1.46 1.93
CA ILE A 95 -9.69 -0.53 1.36
C ILE A 95 -10.26 0.17 0.10
N LEU A 96 -11.00 -0.54 -0.73
CA LEU A 96 -11.66 0.06 -1.89
C LEU A 96 -12.74 1.06 -1.47
N GLU A 97 -13.51 0.73 -0.44
CA GLU A 97 -14.50 1.62 0.16
C GLU A 97 -13.83 2.90 0.72
N ILE A 98 -12.73 2.77 1.48
CA ILE A 98 -11.98 3.93 1.99
C ILE A 98 -11.45 4.79 0.85
N TYR A 99 -10.87 4.18 -0.18
CA TYR A 99 -10.37 4.92 -1.34
C TYR A 99 -11.48 5.78 -1.95
N ASP A 100 -12.64 5.20 -2.21
CA ASP A 100 -13.76 5.93 -2.80
C ASP A 100 -14.34 6.99 -1.83
N TYR A 101 -14.43 6.68 -0.54
CA TYR A 101 -14.91 7.59 0.51
C TYR A 101 -14.04 8.84 0.65
N VAL A 102 -12.72 8.68 0.79
CA VAL A 102 -11.83 9.85 0.96
C VAL A 102 -11.80 10.74 -0.28
N HIS A 103 -11.95 10.17 -1.49
CA HIS A 103 -12.05 10.94 -2.73
C HIS A 103 -13.39 11.67 -2.91
N GLN A 104 -14.39 11.36 -2.08
CA GLN A 104 -15.66 12.11 -2.04
C GLN A 104 -15.61 13.28 -1.06
N ILE A 105 -14.94 13.11 0.09
CA ILE A 105 -15.00 14.07 1.19
C ILE A 105 -13.78 15.01 1.28
N LEU A 106 -12.66 14.63 0.65
CA LEU A 106 -11.42 15.40 0.69
C LEU A 106 -11.08 15.97 -0.70
N PRO A 107 -10.27 17.05 -0.78
CA PRO A 107 -9.91 17.68 -2.05
C PRO A 107 -8.85 16.88 -2.82
N LEU A 108 -9.13 15.61 -3.11
CA LEU A 108 -8.21 14.69 -3.78
C LEU A 108 -8.51 14.59 -5.27
N SER A 109 -7.47 14.49 -6.09
CA SER A 109 -7.60 14.25 -7.52
C SER A 109 -8.13 12.84 -7.81
N LYS A 110 -9.13 12.74 -8.67
CA LYS A 110 -9.70 11.46 -9.13
C LYS A 110 -9.01 10.89 -10.36
N LYS A 111 -8.01 11.58 -10.87
CA LYS A 111 -7.27 11.14 -12.04
C LYS A 111 -6.28 10.05 -11.65
N ARG A 112 -6.19 8.99 -12.47
CA ARG A 112 -5.29 7.87 -12.22
C ARG A 112 -3.84 8.33 -12.04
N GLU A 113 -3.37 9.26 -12.88
CA GLU A 113 -2.02 9.79 -12.88
C GLU A 113 -1.63 10.52 -11.59
N ASP A 114 -2.59 10.90 -10.78
CA ASP A 114 -2.41 11.59 -9.50
C ASP A 114 -2.55 10.66 -8.28
N ASN A 115 -2.77 9.36 -8.51
CA ASN A 115 -3.03 8.40 -7.43
C ASN A 115 -1.98 7.30 -7.41
N PHE A 116 -1.38 7.10 -6.24
CA PHE A 116 -0.27 6.22 -5.98
C PHE A 116 -0.58 5.28 -4.82
N ILE A 117 0.14 4.16 -4.76
CA ILE A 117 0.03 3.21 -3.66
C ILE A 117 1.42 2.74 -3.22
N ALA A 118 1.65 2.66 -1.92
CA ALA A 118 2.87 2.09 -1.33
C ALA A 118 2.56 1.41 -0.01
N GLY A 119 3.50 0.61 0.46
CA GLY A 119 3.43 -0.01 1.78
C GLY A 119 4.63 -0.90 2.01
N HIS A 120 4.89 -1.25 3.28
CA HIS A 120 6.01 -2.11 3.66
C HIS A 120 5.53 -3.49 4.13
N SER A 121 6.34 -4.53 3.93
CA SER A 121 6.09 -5.88 4.44
C SER A 121 4.72 -6.42 3.96
N MET A 122 3.80 -6.74 4.87
CA MET A 122 2.40 -7.06 4.56
C MET A 122 1.73 -5.92 3.75
N GLY A 123 2.05 -4.65 4.02
CA GLY A 123 1.58 -3.51 3.22
C GLY A 123 2.18 -3.48 1.82
N GLY A 124 3.41 -3.98 1.66
CA GLY A 124 4.04 -4.18 0.35
C GLY A 124 3.31 -5.25 -0.47
N TYR A 125 2.92 -6.35 0.18
CA TYR A 125 2.03 -7.35 -0.41
C TYR A 125 0.68 -6.70 -0.83
N GLY A 126 0.06 -5.93 0.07
CA GLY A 126 -1.16 -5.19 -0.25
C GLY A 126 -0.98 -4.26 -1.45
N THR A 127 0.15 -3.56 -1.50
CA THR A 127 0.50 -2.64 -2.60
C THR A 127 0.49 -3.34 -3.95
N ILE A 128 1.21 -4.46 -4.11
CA ILE A 128 1.22 -5.20 -5.38
C ILE A 128 -0.14 -5.83 -5.69
N LYS A 129 -0.84 -6.34 -4.69
CA LYS A 129 -2.19 -6.89 -4.85
C LYS A 129 -3.16 -5.87 -5.42
N PHE A 130 -3.24 -4.66 -4.85
CA PHE A 130 -4.11 -3.60 -5.36
C PHE A 130 -3.63 -3.07 -6.71
N ALA A 131 -2.34 -2.93 -6.94
CA ALA A 131 -1.79 -2.53 -8.23
C ALA A 131 -2.22 -3.46 -9.36
N LEU A 132 -2.24 -4.78 -9.11
CA LEU A 132 -2.61 -5.80 -10.10
C LEU A 132 -4.12 -6.01 -10.24
N THR A 133 -4.90 -5.80 -9.17
CA THR A 133 -6.35 -6.02 -9.18
C THR A 133 -7.17 -4.77 -9.46
N GLN A 134 -6.60 -3.57 -9.21
CA GLN A 134 -7.22 -2.26 -9.42
C GLN A 134 -6.32 -1.32 -10.23
N PRO A 135 -5.78 -1.77 -11.38
CA PRO A 135 -4.77 -1.01 -12.13
C PRO A 135 -5.29 0.35 -12.65
N HIS A 136 -6.61 0.50 -12.77
CA HIS A 136 -7.26 1.74 -13.19
C HIS A 136 -7.28 2.83 -12.11
N LYS A 137 -7.03 2.48 -10.83
CA LYS A 137 -7.01 3.44 -9.72
C LYS A 137 -5.63 4.08 -9.53
N PHE A 138 -4.55 3.38 -9.81
CA PHE A 138 -3.18 3.82 -9.50
C PHE A 138 -2.31 3.89 -10.76
N SER A 139 -1.50 4.94 -10.86
CA SER A 139 -0.51 5.09 -11.94
C SER A 139 0.85 4.52 -11.57
N LYS A 140 1.20 4.55 -10.29
CA LYS A 140 2.49 4.10 -9.77
C LYS A 140 2.29 3.33 -8.45
N ALA A 141 3.12 2.31 -8.22
CA ALA A 141 3.08 1.48 -7.02
C ALA A 141 4.49 1.21 -6.50
N ALA A 142 4.70 1.39 -5.18
CA ALA A 142 5.99 1.16 -4.54
C ALA A 142 5.88 0.15 -3.37
N PRO A 143 5.98 -1.16 -3.61
CA PRO A 143 6.14 -2.16 -2.57
C PRO A 143 7.54 -2.08 -1.94
N LEU A 144 7.59 -1.93 -0.60
CA LEU A 144 8.81 -1.80 0.19
C LEU A 144 9.01 -3.07 1.03
N SER A 145 10.15 -3.75 0.93
CA SER A 145 10.40 -5.02 1.65
C SER A 145 9.18 -5.94 1.61
N ALA A 146 8.60 -6.12 0.43
CA ALA A 146 7.29 -6.74 0.28
C ALA A 146 7.35 -8.26 0.43
N VAL A 147 6.27 -8.85 0.91
CA VAL A 147 6.02 -10.30 0.82
C VAL A 147 5.39 -10.57 -0.54
N PHE A 148 6.17 -11.07 -1.50
CA PHE A 148 5.64 -11.43 -2.82
C PHE A 148 5.15 -12.88 -2.87
N GLN A 149 5.85 -13.79 -2.19
CA GLN A 149 5.35 -15.14 -1.98
C GLN A 149 4.35 -15.15 -0.83
N ALA A 150 3.08 -14.90 -1.12
CA ALA A 150 2.04 -14.79 -0.11
C ALA A 150 1.89 -16.05 0.78
N GLN A 151 2.42 -17.21 0.33
CA GLN A 151 2.52 -18.41 1.15
C GLN A 151 3.35 -18.14 2.43
N HIS A 152 4.34 -17.26 2.38
CA HIS A 152 5.10 -16.86 3.56
C HIS A 152 4.23 -16.18 4.64
N LEU A 153 3.16 -15.47 4.26
CA LEU A 153 2.19 -14.92 5.21
C LEU A 153 1.32 -16.00 5.84
N ILE A 154 1.11 -17.12 5.13
CA ILE A 154 0.29 -18.23 5.60
C ILE A 154 1.09 -19.13 6.54
N ASP A 155 2.37 -19.30 6.26
CA ASP A 155 3.27 -20.19 7.00
C ASP A 155 3.91 -19.50 8.23
N ILE A 156 3.68 -18.20 8.41
CA ILE A 156 4.28 -17.45 9.52
C ILE A 156 3.67 -17.87 10.86
N ASP A 157 4.52 -18.26 11.80
CA ASP A 157 4.15 -18.50 13.21
C ASP A 157 4.44 -17.20 14.00
N TRP A 158 3.44 -16.35 14.10
CA TRP A 158 3.52 -15.06 14.76
C TRP A 158 2.53 -14.98 15.91
N ILE A 159 2.91 -14.34 17.01
CA ILE A 159 2.05 -14.18 18.19
C ILE A 159 0.68 -13.63 17.75
N ASP A 160 -0.38 -14.36 18.09
CA ASP A 160 -1.78 -14.00 17.82
C ASP A 160 -2.15 -13.81 16.33
N PHE A 161 -1.27 -14.12 15.39
CA PHE A 161 -1.61 -14.17 13.97
C PHE A 161 -2.05 -15.58 13.58
N SER A 162 -3.22 -15.69 12.99
CA SER A 162 -3.73 -16.95 12.46
C SER A 162 -4.05 -16.82 10.97
N ALA A 163 -3.23 -17.44 10.14
CA ALA A 163 -3.49 -17.54 8.70
C ALA A 163 -4.85 -18.16 8.39
N LYS A 164 -5.35 -19.06 9.22
CA LYS A 164 -6.70 -19.63 9.12
C LYS A 164 -7.81 -18.59 9.11
N SER A 165 -7.64 -17.48 9.79
CA SER A 165 -8.63 -16.41 9.75
C SER A 165 -8.77 -15.82 8.33
N ILE A 166 -7.69 -15.83 7.56
CA ILE A 166 -7.65 -15.33 6.19
C ILE A 166 -8.12 -16.41 5.20
N THR A 167 -7.55 -17.62 5.27
CA THR A 167 -7.69 -18.67 4.25
C THR A 167 -8.72 -19.75 4.58
N GLY A 168 -9.28 -19.75 5.79
CA GLY A 168 -10.08 -20.86 6.29
C GLY A 168 -9.22 -22.11 6.49
N GLU A 169 -9.71 -23.24 6.02
CA GLU A 169 -8.97 -24.51 6.06
C GLU A 169 -8.01 -24.68 4.86
N ASN A 170 -7.95 -23.71 3.95
CA ASN A 170 -7.06 -23.78 2.82
C ASN A 170 -5.62 -23.39 3.23
N THR A 171 -4.69 -24.32 3.02
CA THR A 171 -3.27 -24.13 3.33
C THR A 171 -2.42 -23.87 2.08
N ASP A 172 -2.98 -24.07 0.89
CA ASP A 172 -2.35 -23.78 -0.40
C ASP A 172 -3.13 -22.66 -1.10
N ILE A 173 -2.49 -21.51 -1.25
CA ILE A 173 -3.11 -20.33 -1.87
C ILE A 173 -2.74 -20.17 -3.35
N THR A 174 -2.01 -21.12 -3.92
CA THR A 174 -1.60 -21.09 -5.33
C THR A 174 -2.82 -20.92 -6.25
N GLY A 175 -2.77 -19.96 -7.15
CA GLY A 175 -3.85 -19.67 -8.09
C GLY A 175 -5.09 -19.01 -7.49
N THR A 176 -5.01 -18.53 -6.25
CA THR A 176 -6.09 -17.78 -5.60
C THR A 176 -5.88 -16.25 -5.68
N GLU A 177 -6.88 -15.48 -5.21
CA GLU A 177 -6.78 -14.02 -5.09
C GLU A 177 -5.73 -13.55 -4.05
N LEU A 178 -5.08 -14.48 -3.34
CA LEU A 178 -3.99 -14.19 -2.43
C LEU A 178 -2.62 -14.38 -3.08
N ASP A 179 -2.52 -15.08 -4.20
CA ASP A 179 -1.29 -15.40 -4.91
C ASP A 179 -0.91 -14.26 -5.87
N THR A 180 0.16 -13.53 -5.55
CA THR A 180 0.63 -12.37 -6.34
C THR A 180 1.09 -12.78 -7.74
N TYR A 181 1.68 -13.96 -7.90
CA TYR A 181 2.11 -14.48 -9.20
C TYR A 181 0.91 -14.81 -10.08
N TYR A 182 -0.14 -15.38 -9.50
CA TYR A 182 -1.41 -15.59 -10.18
C TYR A 182 -2.05 -14.26 -10.59
N LEU A 183 -2.10 -13.27 -9.67
CA LEU A 183 -2.65 -11.94 -9.95
C LEU A 183 -1.90 -11.25 -11.08
N LEU A 184 -0.56 -11.34 -11.11
CA LEU A 184 0.26 -10.79 -12.19
C LEU A 184 -0.06 -11.46 -13.53
N ASN A 185 -0.11 -12.79 -13.58
CA ASN A 185 -0.46 -13.52 -14.80
C ASN A 185 -1.87 -13.15 -15.31
N ARG A 186 -2.82 -12.96 -14.40
CA ARG A 186 -4.18 -12.53 -14.74
C ARG A 186 -4.20 -11.10 -15.30
N ALA A 187 -3.44 -10.18 -14.70
CA ALA A 187 -3.32 -8.81 -15.18
C ALA A 187 -2.72 -8.78 -16.60
N ILE A 188 -1.67 -9.55 -16.85
CA ILE A 188 -1.05 -9.71 -18.19
C ILE A 188 -2.07 -10.28 -19.19
N ALA A 189 -2.75 -11.35 -18.84
CA ALA A 189 -3.72 -12.02 -19.73
C ALA A 189 -4.91 -11.11 -20.10
N SER A 190 -5.27 -10.19 -19.22
CA SER A 190 -6.34 -9.20 -19.47
C SER A 190 -5.85 -7.92 -20.16
N ASN A 191 -4.58 -7.79 -20.50
CA ASN A 191 -3.92 -6.57 -20.99
C ASN A 191 -4.19 -5.37 -20.06
N ALA A 192 -4.14 -5.59 -18.75
CA ALA A 192 -4.33 -4.52 -17.78
C ALA A 192 -3.22 -3.47 -17.90
N ASP A 193 -3.58 -2.20 -17.71
CA ASP A 193 -2.61 -1.10 -17.63
C ASP A 193 -1.95 -1.11 -16.24
N ILE A 194 -0.99 -2.05 -16.05
CA ILE A 194 -0.29 -2.25 -14.78
C ILE A 194 0.43 -0.95 -14.41
N PRO A 195 0.30 -0.45 -13.16
CA PRO A 195 1.04 0.72 -12.71
C PRO A 195 2.55 0.57 -12.88
N GLU A 196 3.26 1.67 -13.04
CA GLU A 196 4.72 1.67 -12.93
C GLU A 196 5.12 1.13 -11.55
N LEU A 197 6.15 0.27 -11.50
CA LEU A 197 6.58 -0.39 -10.28
C LEU A 197 7.96 0.12 -9.83
N LEU A 198 8.05 0.60 -8.58
CA LEU A 198 9.30 0.83 -7.87
C LEU A 198 9.40 -0.14 -6.70
N ILE A 199 10.16 -1.21 -6.86
CA ILE A 199 10.36 -2.23 -5.82
C ILE A 199 11.60 -1.86 -5.02
N MET A 200 11.50 -1.84 -3.69
CA MET A 200 12.62 -1.49 -2.82
C MET A 200 12.78 -2.50 -1.70
N CYS A 201 14.02 -2.95 -1.44
CA CYS A 201 14.32 -3.87 -0.34
C CYS A 201 15.73 -3.64 0.23
N GLY A 202 15.86 -3.76 1.53
CA GLY A 202 17.15 -3.74 2.20
C GLY A 202 17.94 -5.02 1.95
N THR A 203 19.27 -4.95 1.75
CA THR A 203 20.10 -6.11 1.45
C THR A 203 20.26 -7.08 2.63
N GLU A 204 20.00 -6.63 3.85
CA GLU A 204 19.99 -7.43 5.08
C GLU A 204 18.58 -7.82 5.54
N ASP A 205 17.55 -7.50 4.72
CA ASP A 205 16.17 -7.84 5.00
C ASP A 205 15.92 -9.36 4.76
N PHE A 206 15.21 -10.01 5.68
CA PHE A 206 14.90 -11.44 5.54
C PHE A 206 13.98 -11.74 4.34
N LEU A 207 13.28 -10.74 3.81
CA LEU A 207 12.48 -10.84 2.57
C LEU A 207 13.28 -10.47 1.31
N TYR A 208 14.58 -10.17 1.43
CA TYR A 208 15.37 -9.75 0.27
C TYR A 208 15.34 -10.79 -0.85
N GLN A 209 15.50 -12.08 -0.53
CA GLN A 209 15.44 -13.14 -1.52
C GLN A 209 14.06 -13.26 -2.18
N ASP A 210 12.96 -13.12 -1.42
CA ASP A 210 11.59 -13.10 -1.96
C ASP A 210 11.39 -11.95 -2.97
N ASN A 211 11.97 -10.77 -2.68
CA ASN A 211 11.96 -9.64 -3.59
C ASN A 211 12.76 -9.92 -4.88
N LEU A 212 13.94 -10.52 -4.78
CA LEU A 212 14.73 -10.90 -5.97
C LEU A 212 14.01 -11.93 -6.84
N GLU A 213 13.34 -12.92 -6.26
CA GLU A 213 12.58 -13.92 -7.00
C GLU A 213 11.40 -13.28 -7.76
N PHE A 214 10.72 -12.31 -7.16
CA PHE A 214 9.62 -11.63 -7.83
C PHE A 214 10.11 -10.74 -8.99
N ILE A 215 11.20 -9.97 -8.81
CA ILE A 215 11.76 -9.16 -9.93
C ILE A 215 12.27 -10.05 -11.07
N HIS A 216 12.87 -11.20 -10.77
CA HIS A 216 13.23 -12.18 -11.80
C HIS A 216 12.00 -12.67 -12.58
N TYR A 217 10.89 -12.90 -11.86
CA TYR A 217 9.64 -13.28 -12.51
C TYR A 217 9.05 -12.16 -13.39
N LEU A 218 9.19 -10.89 -12.97
CA LEU A 218 8.81 -9.73 -13.80
C LEU A 218 9.65 -9.70 -15.09
N ASP A 219 10.96 -9.97 -15.02
CA ASP A 219 11.85 -10.07 -16.18
C ASP A 219 11.39 -11.16 -17.14
N GLU A 220 11.07 -12.36 -16.62
CA GLU A 220 10.55 -13.47 -17.43
C GLU A 220 9.24 -13.12 -18.17
N LYS A 221 8.41 -12.27 -17.55
CA LYS A 221 7.14 -11.81 -18.12
C LYS A 221 7.27 -10.56 -18.98
N GLY A 222 8.44 -9.93 -19.02
CA GLY A 222 8.68 -8.69 -19.75
C GLY A 222 7.94 -7.48 -19.18
N ILE A 223 7.67 -7.47 -17.88
CA ILE A 223 7.01 -6.37 -17.16
C ILE A 223 8.08 -5.40 -16.68
N PRO A 224 8.01 -4.11 -17.08
CA PRO A 224 8.99 -3.12 -16.64
C PRO A 224 8.83 -2.79 -15.15
N TYR A 225 9.93 -2.60 -14.47
CA TYR A 225 10.02 -2.14 -13.09
C TYR A 225 11.32 -1.36 -12.87
N THR A 226 11.37 -0.63 -11.76
CA THR A 226 12.61 -0.12 -11.16
C THR A 226 12.86 -0.89 -9.88
N PHE A 227 14.08 -1.39 -9.67
CA PHE A 227 14.47 -2.00 -8.40
C PHE A 227 15.56 -1.16 -7.75
N GLU A 228 15.36 -0.80 -6.49
CA GLU A 228 16.33 -0.10 -5.67
C GLU A 228 16.64 -0.90 -4.40
N GLU A 229 17.89 -1.19 -4.18
CA GLU A 229 18.41 -1.86 -2.99
C GLU A 229 19.45 -1.00 -2.29
N SER A 230 19.53 -1.12 -1.00
CA SER A 230 20.59 -0.50 -0.19
C SER A 230 20.76 -1.25 1.12
N PRO A 231 21.89 -1.07 1.83
CA PRO A 231 22.05 -1.64 3.17
C PRO A 231 20.90 -1.27 4.09
N GLY A 232 20.30 -2.26 4.72
CA GLY A 232 19.17 -2.10 5.63
C GLY A 232 18.45 -3.41 5.93
N GLU A 233 17.85 -3.45 7.12
CA GLU A 233 17.10 -4.57 7.64
C GLU A 233 15.59 -4.32 7.52
N HIS A 234 14.78 -5.31 7.91
CA HIS A 234 13.31 -5.23 7.95
C HIS A 234 12.80 -4.33 9.08
N ASN A 235 13.06 -3.02 8.99
CA ASN A 235 12.71 -2.05 10.04
C ASN A 235 12.49 -0.63 9.51
N TYR A 236 11.97 0.24 10.37
CA TYR A 236 11.67 1.63 10.02
C TYR A 236 12.90 2.50 9.73
N ALA A 237 14.12 2.10 10.14
CA ALA A 237 15.32 2.83 9.75
C ALA A 237 15.60 2.72 8.25
N TYR A 238 15.22 1.59 7.64
CA TYR A 238 15.20 1.41 6.19
C TYR A 238 13.96 2.07 5.55
N TRP A 239 12.77 1.78 6.08
CA TRP A 239 11.51 2.23 5.46
C TRP A 239 11.29 3.75 5.48
N ASP A 240 11.87 4.50 6.43
CA ASP A 240 11.83 5.98 6.40
C ASP A 240 12.56 6.53 5.16
N LYS A 241 13.72 5.93 4.80
CA LYS A 241 14.47 6.30 3.60
C LYS A 241 13.73 5.86 2.33
N ALA A 242 13.26 4.61 2.32
CA ALA A 242 12.56 4.03 1.18
C ALA A 242 11.27 4.77 0.84
N ILE A 243 10.44 5.13 1.83
CA ILE A 243 9.22 5.88 1.57
C ILE A 243 9.50 7.32 1.09
N LYS A 244 10.59 7.94 1.56
CA LYS A 244 11.03 9.24 1.05
C LYS A 244 11.37 9.13 -0.45
N THR A 245 12.18 8.15 -0.83
CA THR A 245 12.55 7.90 -2.24
C THR A 245 11.30 7.60 -3.09
N ALA A 246 10.39 6.78 -2.59
CA ALA A 246 9.15 6.48 -3.28
C ALA A 246 8.29 7.73 -3.50
N ILE A 247 8.16 8.62 -2.50
CA ILE A 247 7.42 9.88 -2.65
C ILE A 247 8.06 10.78 -3.70
N GLU A 248 9.39 10.94 -3.70
CA GLU A 248 10.11 11.70 -4.71
C GLU A 248 9.88 11.13 -6.12
N TRP A 249 9.86 9.82 -6.27
CA TRP A 249 9.58 9.14 -7.53
C TRP A 249 8.12 9.28 -7.99
N PHE A 250 7.14 9.26 -7.06
CA PHE A 250 5.72 9.40 -7.39
C PHE A 250 5.39 10.76 -8.01
N VAL A 251 6.01 11.82 -7.55
CA VAL A 251 5.64 13.19 -7.94
C VAL A 251 6.39 13.70 -9.18
N ASN A 252 7.47 12.99 -9.57
CA ASN A 252 8.23 13.24 -10.79
C ASN A 252 7.64 12.45 -11.97
#